data_9caae761549a14a472c51fa8e0d0c875
#
_entry.id   9caae761549a14a472c51fa8e0d0c875
#
_cell.length_a   1.000
_cell.length_b   1.000
_cell.length_c   1.000
_cell.angle_alpha   90.00
_cell.angle_beta   90.00
_cell.angle_gamma   90.00
#
_symmetry.space_group_name_H-M   'P 1'
#
loop_
_entity.id
_entity.type
_entity.pdbx_description
1 polymer ?
#
loop_
_entity_poly.entity_id
_entity_poly.type
_entity_poly.pdbx_seq_one_letter_code
_entity_poly.pdbx_strand_id
1 'polypeptide(L)'
;SSATVWLPAVFARTWRWSLSEIGLSVGLIFIVAGIPGAAFGGWLADRRVRRGSPDGAIQVAILGSCIMFPAAAIFPLMPSGTAALIPVYLLQLGNAIATAAGPAALMAVTPPALRARMTATYFMVTNLIGLFIGPSLVGALTDFAADPRFLGKALAIVVMIFGVPGILAFVVGRAAFA
;
A
#
# COMPACT_ATOMS: atom_id res chain seq x y z
N SER A 1 -0.56 -4.90 1.10
CA SER A 1 -1.77 -4.19 1.54
C SER A 1 -3.01 -4.99 1.16
N SER A 2 -4.11 -4.81 1.91
CA SER A 2 -5.39 -5.51 1.63
C SER A 2 -5.92 -5.23 0.23
N ALA A 3 -5.69 -4.02 -0.31
CA ALA A 3 -6.11 -3.66 -1.67
C ALA A 3 -5.52 -4.59 -2.74
N THR A 4 -4.25 -4.98 -2.61
CA THR A 4 -3.60 -5.86 -3.59
C THR A 4 -4.13 -7.29 -3.57
N VAL A 5 -4.59 -7.78 -2.42
CA VAL A 5 -5.20 -9.10 -2.26
C VAL A 5 -6.55 -9.17 -2.99
N TRP A 6 -7.32 -8.06 -2.98
CA TRP A 6 -8.65 -8.01 -3.59
C TRP A 6 -8.65 -7.63 -5.07
N LEU A 7 -7.50 -7.20 -5.64
CA LEU A 7 -7.39 -6.84 -7.06
C LEU A 7 -8.00 -7.89 -8.00
N PRO A 8 -7.62 -9.18 -7.92
CA PRO A 8 -8.17 -10.19 -8.82
C PRO A 8 -9.69 -10.34 -8.68
N ALA A 9 -10.19 -10.30 -7.44
CA ALA A 9 -11.63 -10.43 -7.18
C ALA A 9 -12.43 -9.23 -7.74
N VAL A 10 -11.91 -8.01 -7.60
CA VAL A 10 -12.55 -6.82 -8.18
C VAL A 10 -12.58 -6.89 -9.69
N PHE A 11 -11.46 -7.23 -10.34
CA PHE A 11 -11.41 -7.34 -11.80
C PHE A 11 -12.33 -8.43 -12.34
N ALA A 12 -12.35 -9.60 -11.71
CA ALA A 12 -13.22 -10.70 -12.12
C ALA A 12 -14.71 -10.39 -11.91
N ARG A 13 -15.08 -9.79 -10.76
CA ARG A 13 -16.49 -9.54 -10.40
C ARG A 13 -17.06 -8.29 -11.06
N THR A 14 -16.26 -7.21 -11.18
CA THR A 14 -16.74 -5.93 -11.70
C THR A 14 -16.67 -5.87 -13.22
N TRP A 15 -15.55 -6.29 -13.81
CA TRP A 15 -15.31 -6.16 -15.26
C TRP A 15 -15.28 -7.50 -16.00
N ARG A 16 -15.53 -8.62 -15.31
CA ARG A 16 -15.58 -9.99 -15.86
C ARG A 16 -14.32 -10.41 -16.62
N TRP A 17 -13.16 -9.91 -16.19
CA TRP A 17 -11.89 -10.32 -16.78
C TRP A 17 -11.57 -11.77 -16.44
N SER A 18 -10.96 -12.48 -17.37
CA SER A 18 -10.45 -13.83 -17.13
C SER A 18 -9.26 -13.80 -16.17
N LEU A 19 -9.03 -14.88 -15.43
CA LEU A 19 -7.89 -15.00 -14.52
C LEU A 19 -6.56 -14.82 -15.25
N SER A 20 -6.47 -15.24 -16.52
CA SER A 20 -5.29 -15.07 -17.36
C SER A 20 -5.00 -13.60 -17.67
N GLU A 21 -6.01 -12.84 -18.07
CA GLU A 21 -5.88 -11.40 -18.34
C GLU A 21 -5.50 -10.61 -17.08
N ILE A 22 -6.12 -10.95 -15.95
CA ILE A 22 -5.78 -10.35 -14.65
C ILE A 22 -4.33 -10.67 -14.28
N GLY A 23 -3.94 -11.95 -14.38
CA GLY A 23 -2.59 -12.39 -14.03
C GLY A 23 -1.52 -11.70 -14.87
N LEU A 24 -1.72 -11.59 -16.18
CA LEU A 24 -0.78 -10.90 -17.08
C LEU A 24 -0.72 -9.39 -16.78
N SER A 25 -1.87 -8.72 -16.75
CA SER A 25 -1.92 -7.25 -16.60
C SER A 25 -1.43 -6.80 -15.23
N VAL A 26 -1.93 -7.43 -14.17
CA VAL A 26 -1.55 -7.09 -12.79
C VAL A 26 -0.10 -7.55 -12.52
N GLY A 27 0.29 -8.73 -12.98
CA GLY A 27 1.66 -9.23 -12.84
C GLY A 27 2.68 -8.31 -13.52
N LEU A 28 2.38 -7.84 -14.74
CA LEU A 28 3.23 -6.89 -15.44
C LEU A 28 3.35 -5.56 -14.66
N ILE A 29 2.24 -5.05 -14.11
CA ILE A 29 2.25 -3.85 -13.27
C ILE A 29 3.13 -4.05 -12.03
N PHE A 30 3.09 -5.22 -11.39
CA PHE A 30 3.95 -5.52 -10.23
C PHE A 30 5.44 -5.44 -10.58
N ILE A 31 5.83 -5.86 -11.78
CA ILE A 31 7.21 -5.77 -12.25
C ILE A 31 7.55 -4.31 -12.60
N VAL A 32 6.73 -3.67 -13.45
CA VAL A 32 7.04 -2.35 -14.03
C VAL A 32 6.88 -1.21 -13.02
N ALA A 33 5.99 -1.33 -12.03
CA ALA A 33 5.82 -0.34 -10.96
C ALA A 33 6.55 -0.74 -9.68
N GLY A 34 6.57 -2.03 -9.34
CA GLY A 34 7.12 -2.53 -8.08
C GLY A 34 8.64 -2.39 -8.02
N ILE A 35 9.36 -2.87 -9.03
CA ILE A 35 10.83 -2.83 -9.04
C ILE A 35 11.36 -1.38 -9.08
N PRO A 36 10.93 -0.51 -10.03
CA PRO A 36 11.38 0.88 -10.05
C PRO A 36 10.90 1.67 -8.82
N GLY A 37 9.70 1.39 -8.32
CA GLY A 37 9.16 2.02 -7.13
C GLY A 37 9.99 1.73 -5.88
N ALA A 38 10.37 0.47 -5.67
CA ALA A 38 11.23 0.08 -4.56
C ALA A 38 12.64 0.68 -4.67
N ALA A 39 13.24 0.63 -5.87
CA ALA A 39 14.54 1.22 -6.13
C ALA A 39 14.54 2.73 -5.92
N PHE A 40 13.53 3.43 -6.45
CA PHE A 40 13.37 4.87 -6.28
C PHE A 40 13.10 5.25 -4.82
N GLY A 41 12.23 4.51 -4.13
CA GLY A 41 11.92 4.74 -2.71
C GLY A 41 13.15 4.58 -1.82
N GLY A 42 13.93 3.51 -2.01
CA GLY A 42 15.18 3.28 -1.29
C GLY A 42 16.22 4.37 -1.58
N TRP A 43 16.46 4.66 -2.86
CA TRP A 43 17.39 5.71 -3.27
C TRP A 43 17.02 7.09 -2.71
N LEU A 44 15.73 7.46 -2.75
CA LEU A 44 15.27 8.76 -2.27
C LEU A 44 15.39 8.86 -0.74
N ALA A 45 15.10 7.77 -0.01
CA ALA A 45 15.27 7.71 1.44
C ALA A 45 16.74 7.90 1.81
N ASP A 46 17.64 7.14 1.19
CA ASP A 46 19.08 7.24 1.42
C ASP A 46 19.64 8.64 1.08
N ARG A 47 19.17 9.23 -0.02
CA ARG A 47 19.60 10.57 -0.43
C ARG A 47 19.18 11.63 0.58
N ARG A 48 17.96 11.54 1.15
CA ARG A 48 17.49 12.49 2.16
C ARG A 48 18.24 12.35 3.47
N VAL A 49 18.48 11.13 3.92
CA VAL A 49 19.27 10.87 5.13
C VAL A 49 20.70 11.38 4.95
N ARG A 50 21.36 11.14 3.81
CA ARG A 50 22.69 11.67 3.52
C ARG A 50 22.76 13.22 3.44
N ARG A 51 21.64 13.88 3.15
CA ARG A 51 21.52 15.35 3.15
C ARG A 51 21.23 15.94 4.53
N GLY A 52 21.29 15.14 5.58
CA GLY A 52 21.10 15.58 6.96
C GLY A 52 19.65 15.63 7.43
N SER A 53 18.72 14.97 6.71
CA SER A 53 17.33 14.82 7.17
C SER A 53 17.18 13.48 7.90
N PRO A 54 17.20 13.43 9.24
CA PRO A 54 17.08 12.19 9.99
C PRO A 54 15.72 11.50 9.77
N ASP A 55 14.69 12.28 9.44
CA ASP A 55 13.33 11.86 9.11
C ASP A 55 13.12 11.54 7.61
N GLY A 56 14.20 11.54 6.81
CA GLY A 56 14.13 11.39 5.36
C GLY A 56 13.40 10.12 4.89
N ALA A 57 13.60 9.01 5.58
CA ALA A 57 12.92 7.74 5.27
C ALA A 57 11.41 7.82 5.55
N ILE A 58 11.00 8.48 6.65
CA ILE A 58 9.57 8.69 6.98
C ILE A 58 8.90 9.58 5.92
N GLN A 59 9.57 10.63 5.47
CA GLN A 59 9.05 11.51 4.42
C GLN A 59 8.78 10.73 3.11
N VAL A 60 9.66 9.79 2.76
CA VAL A 60 9.48 8.94 1.58
C VAL A 60 8.35 7.93 1.78
N ALA A 61 8.19 7.37 2.97
CA ALA A 61 7.06 6.51 3.30
C ALA A 61 5.72 7.26 3.22
N ILE A 62 5.67 8.51 3.69
CA ILE A 62 4.50 9.40 3.55
C ILE A 62 4.20 9.65 2.07
N LEU A 63 5.21 9.98 1.25
CA LEU A 63 5.04 10.20 -0.18
C LEU A 63 4.43 8.97 -0.88
N GLY A 64 4.98 7.78 -0.62
CA GLY A 64 4.45 6.53 -1.15
C GLY A 64 3.00 6.27 -0.72
N SER A 65 2.69 6.55 0.55
CA SER A 65 1.34 6.39 1.10
C SER A 65 0.35 7.39 0.47
N CYS A 66 0.75 8.64 0.25
CA CYS A 66 -0.08 9.65 -0.41
C CYS A 66 -0.39 9.31 -1.88
N ILE A 67 0.46 8.55 -2.55
CA ILE A 67 0.19 8.03 -3.90
C ILE A 67 -0.71 6.78 -3.81
N MET A 68 -0.40 5.86 -2.90
CA MET A 68 -1.06 4.56 -2.79
C MET A 68 -2.52 4.67 -2.37
N PHE A 69 -2.84 5.45 -1.33
CA PHE A 69 -4.19 5.45 -0.75
C PHE A 69 -5.25 6.05 -1.67
N PRO A 70 -5.05 7.22 -2.33
CA PRO A 70 -6.00 7.72 -3.31
C PRO A 70 -6.19 6.76 -4.48
N ALA A 71 -5.10 6.19 -4.99
CA ALA A 71 -5.15 5.22 -6.07
C ALA A 71 -5.94 3.97 -5.68
N ALA A 72 -5.76 3.47 -4.44
CA ALA A 72 -6.51 2.34 -3.92
C ALA A 72 -8.01 2.62 -3.74
N ALA A 73 -8.39 3.86 -3.44
CA ALA A 73 -9.79 4.27 -3.33
C ALA A 73 -10.45 4.46 -4.70
N ILE A 74 -9.69 4.92 -5.69
CA ILE A 74 -10.21 5.28 -7.02
C ILE A 74 -10.34 4.06 -7.95
N PHE A 75 -9.38 3.11 -7.92
CA PHE A 75 -9.35 2.02 -8.89
C PHE A 75 -10.65 1.21 -8.99
N PRO A 76 -11.35 0.86 -7.89
CA PRO A 76 -12.58 0.07 -7.99
C PRO A 76 -13.79 0.86 -8.49
N LEU A 77 -13.67 2.18 -8.60
CA LEU A 77 -14.72 3.09 -9.09
C LEU A 77 -14.59 3.39 -10.58
N MET A 78 -13.56 2.86 -11.25
CA MET A 78 -13.33 3.11 -12.66
C MET A 78 -14.41 2.47 -13.56
N PRO A 79 -14.77 3.12 -14.67
CA PRO A 79 -15.83 2.65 -15.58
C PRO A 79 -15.44 1.38 -16.35
N SER A 80 -14.16 1.11 -16.53
CA SER A 80 -13.66 -0.06 -17.25
C SER A 80 -12.41 -0.65 -16.59
N GLY A 81 -12.17 -1.96 -16.77
CA GLY A 81 -11.00 -2.64 -16.25
C GLY A 81 -9.68 -2.08 -16.82
N THR A 82 -9.66 -1.68 -18.08
CA THR A 82 -8.48 -1.04 -18.70
C THR A 82 -8.18 0.32 -18.09
N ALA A 83 -9.19 1.15 -17.81
CA ALA A 83 -9.02 2.42 -17.12
C ALA A 83 -8.53 2.21 -15.66
N ALA A 84 -8.96 1.14 -15.02
CA ALA A 84 -8.54 0.78 -13.68
C ALA A 84 -7.05 0.40 -13.56
N LEU A 85 -6.39 0.01 -14.65
CA LEU A 85 -4.96 -0.31 -14.64
C LEU A 85 -4.08 0.88 -14.26
N ILE A 86 -4.50 2.12 -14.61
CA ILE A 86 -3.74 3.34 -14.26
C ILE A 86 -3.68 3.54 -12.74
N PRO A 87 -4.80 3.63 -12.00
CA PRO A 87 -4.73 3.72 -10.55
C PRO A 87 -4.12 2.46 -9.89
N VAL A 88 -4.26 1.27 -10.47
CA VAL A 88 -3.56 0.07 -9.98
C VAL A 88 -2.05 0.21 -10.12
N TYR A 89 -1.55 0.79 -11.21
CA TYR A 89 -0.14 1.11 -11.39
C TYR A 89 0.35 2.09 -10.29
N LEU A 90 -0.38 3.17 -10.06
CA LEU A 90 -0.04 4.16 -9.03
C LEU A 90 -0.11 3.57 -7.62
N LEU A 91 -1.09 2.71 -7.36
CA LEU A 91 -1.22 1.96 -6.10
C LEU A 91 0.04 1.12 -5.86
N GLN A 92 0.45 0.35 -6.87
CA GLN A 92 1.62 -0.52 -6.74
C GLN A 92 2.92 0.26 -6.62
N LEU A 93 3.07 1.35 -7.39
CA LEU A 93 4.21 2.25 -7.30
C LEU A 93 4.33 2.86 -5.89
N GLY A 94 3.25 3.45 -5.38
CA GLY A 94 3.21 4.05 -4.04
C GLY A 94 3.45 3.01 -2.94
N ASN A 95 2.87 1.81 -3.07
CA ASN A 95 3.11 0.70 -2.16
C ASN A 95 4.58 0.28 -2.12
N ALA A 96 5.22 0.17 -3.28
CA ALA A 96 6.63 -0.20 -3.38
C ALA A 96 7.55 0.86 -2.76
N ILE A 97 7.29 2.14 -3.01
CA ILE A 97 8.01 3.28 -2.40
C ILE A 97 7.87 3.24 -0.86
N ALA A 98 6.64 3.13 -0.35
CA ALA A 98 6.39 3.12 1.09
C ALA A 98 7.01 1.90 1.79
N THR A 99 6.93 0.72 1.17
CA THR A 99 7.47 -0.53 1.72
C THR A 99 9.00 -0.53 1.76
N ALA A 100 9.67 0.09 0.78
CA ALA A 100 11.13 0.22 0.78
C ALA A 100 11.62 1.19 1.87
N ALA A 101 10.89 2.28 2.13
CA ALA A 101 11.29 3.30 3.10
C ALA A 101 10.92 2.95 4.55
N GLY A 102 9.86 2.18 4.79
CA GLY A 102 9.35 1.87 6.13
C GLY A 102 10.38 1.21 7.06
N PRO A 103 11.01 0.08 6.67
CA PRO A 103 12.05 -0.56 7.48
C PRO A 103 13.28 0.34 7.70
N ALA A 104 13.64 1.16 6.72
CA ALA A 104 14.77 2.08 6.85
C ALA A 104 14.51 3.14 7.94
N ALA A 105 13.29 3.68 8.01
CA ALA A 105 12.87 4.60 9.06
C ALA A 105 12.94 3.95 10.45
N LEU A 106 12.48 2.70 10.58
CA LEU A 106 12.52 1.96 11.83
C LEU A 106 13.97 1.70 12.29
N MET A 107 14.85 1.32 11.37
CA MET A 107 16.25 1.05 11.68
C MET A 107 17.03 2.31 12.08
N ALA A 108 16.63 3.49 11.64
CA ALA A 108 17.28 4.75 11.99
C ALA A 108 17.19 5.05 13.50
N VAL A 109 16.10 4.66 14.16
CA VAL A 109 15.86 4.90 15.60
C VAL A 109 16.15 3.68 16.48
N THR A 110 16.44 2.53 15.87
CA THR A 110 16.61 1.28 16.61
C THR A 110 18.11 1.01 16.90
N PRO A 111 18.49 0.75 18.16
CA PRO A 111 19.86 0.33 18.51
C PRO A 111 20.28 -0.92 17.72
N PRO A 112 21.57 -1.03 17.31
CA PRO A 112 22.04 -2.14 16.46
C PRO A 112 21.68 -3.54 16.98
N ALA A 113 21.73 -3.75 18.29
CA ALA A 113 21.42 -5.04 18.93
C ALA A 113 19.96 -5.48 18.78
N LEU A 114 19.02 -4.54 18.55
CA LEU A 114 17.58 -4.80 18.46
C LEU A 114 17.03 -4.72 17.02
N ARG A 115 17.84 -4.31 16.03
CA ARG A 115 17.39 -4.08 14.66
C ARG A 115 16.71 -5.30 14.04
N ALA A 116 17.28 -6.48 14.20
CA ALA A 116 16.71 -7.71 13.64
C ALA A 116 15.34 -8.03 14.26
N ARG A 117 15.20 -7.90 15.58
CA ARG A 117 13.93 -8.15 16.29
C ARG A 117 12.86 -7.14 15.87
N MET A 118 13.20 -5.87 15.84
CA MET A 118 12.28 -4.80 15.48
C MET A 118 11.82 -4.94 14.03
N THR A 119 12.72 -5.27 13.11
CA THR A 119 12.37 -5.52 11.70
C THR A 119 11.45 -6.73 11.54
N ALA A 120 11.74 -7.84 12.25
CA ALA A 120 10.88 -9.01 12.24
C ALA A 120 9.48 -8.71 12.80
N THR A 121 9.40 -8.00 13.92
CA THR A 121 8.13 -7.56 14.52
C THR A 121 7.35 -6.64 13.57
N TYR A 122 8.02 -5.68 12.95
CA TYR A 122 7.41 -4.79 11.96
C TYR A 122 6.77 -5.57 10.80
N PHE A 123 7.51 -6.50 10.19
CA PHE A 123 6.97 -7.31 9.10
C PHE A 123 5.87 -8.25 9.58
N MET A 124 5.99 -8.84 10.76
CA MET A 124 4.95 -9.70 11.35
C MET A 124 3.65 -8.91 11.54
N VAL A 125 3.70 -7.77 12.20
CA VAL A 125 2.51 -6.92 12.45
C VAL A 125 1.91 -6.41 11.15
N THR A 126 2.74 -5.91 10.23
CA THR A 126 2.28 -5.36 8.95
C THR A 126 1.60 -6.41 8.09
N ASN A 127 2.16 -7.63 8.04
CA ASN A 127 1.57 -8.75 7.29
C ASN A 127 0.31 -9.27 7.98
N LEU A 128 0.31 -9.39 9.31
CA LEU A 128 -0.86 -9.85 10.06
C LEU A 128 -2.06 -8.91 9.82
N ILE A 129 -1.85 -7.61 9.97
CA ILE A 129 -2.89 -6.60 9.71
C ILE A 129 -3.30 -6.62 8.24
N GLY A 130 -2.33 -6.63 7.32
CA GLY A 130 -2.59 -6.54 5.88
C GLY A 130 -3.28 -7.77 5.30
N LEU A 131 -2.93 -8.97 5.75
CA LEU A 131 -3.44 -10.24 5.19
C LEU A 131 -4.70 -10.75 5.91
N PHE A 132 -4.86 -10.48 7.21
CA PHE A 132 -6.01 -10.98 7.97
C PHE A 132 -7.08 -9.91 8.18
N ILE A 133 -6.75 -8.78 8.79
CA ILE A 133 -7.76 -7.78 9.17
C ILE A 133 -8.35 -7.10 7.93
N GLY A 134 -7.50 -6.71 6.99
CA GLY A 134 -7.94 -6.00 5.78
C GLY A 134 -8.96 -6.80 4.95
N PRO A 135 -8.63 -8.02 4.49
CA PRO A 135 -9.55 -8.86 3.73
C PRO A 135 -10.82 -9.23 4.50
N SER A 136 -10.70 -9.54 5.80
CA SER A 136 -11.87 -9.90 6.63
C SER A 136 -12.87 -8.76 6.74
N LEU A 137 -12.41 -7.52 6.90
CA LEU A 137 -13.28 -6.34 6.95
C LEU A 137 -13.97 -6.06 5.61
N VAL A 138 -13.24 -6.19 4.50
CA VAL A 138 -13.83 -6.02 3.17
C VAL A 138 -14.88 -7.11 2.92
N GLY A 139 -14.60 -8.37 3.28
CA GLY A 139 -15.54 -9.47 3.19
C GLY A 139 -16.80 -9.21 4.00
N ALA A 140 -16.66 -8.90 5.29
CA ALA A 140 -17.78 -8.61 6.19
C ALA A 140 -18.66 -7.44 5.70
N LEU A 141 -18.06 -6.37 5.20
CA LEU A 141 -18.80 -5.24 4.63
C LEU A 141 -19.55 -5.63 3.36
N THR A 142 -18.97 -6.48 2.52
CA THR A 142 -19.62 -6.95 1.29
C THR A 142 -20.79 -7.88 1.61
N ASP A 143 -20.63 -8.76 2.59
CA ASP A 143 -21.68 -9.68 3.05
C ASP A 143 -22.84 -8.92 3.71
N PHE A 144 -22.53 -7.90 4.51
CA PHE A 144 -23.52 -7.05 5.15
C PHE A 144 -24.37 -6.26 4.14
N ALA A 145 -23.75 -5.82 3.03
CA ALA A 145 -24.45 -5.07 1.98
C ALA A 145 -25.32 -5.97 1.06
N ALA A 146 -25.16 -7.31 1.14
CA ALA A 146 -25.84 -8.30 0.31
C ALA A 146 -25.77 -8.05 -1.20
N ASP A 147 -24.87 -7.21 -1.68
CA ASP A 147 -24.67 -6.85 -3.09
C ASP A 147 -23.21 -7.05 -3.51
N PRO A 148 -22.93 -8.00 -4.43
CA PRO A 148 -21.59 -8.21 -4.95
C PRO A 148 -20.95 -6.97 -5.62
N ARG A 149 -21.77 -6.04 -6.08
CA ARG A 149 -21.32 -4.76 -6.68
C ARG A 149 -20.81 -3.77 -5.63
N PHE A 150 -21.13 -4.00 -4.36
CA PHE A 150 -20.67 -3.17 -3.26
C PHE A 150 -19.20 -3.42 -2.90
N LEU A 151 -18.58 -4.50 -3.41
CA LEU A 151 -17.18 -4.86 -3.14
C LEU A 151 -16.21 -3.68 -3.40
N GLY A 152 -16.37 -2.98 -4.53
CA GLY A 152 -15.52 -1.83 -4.85
C GLY A 152 -15.70 -0.67 -3.88
N LYS A 153 -16.95 -0.39 -3.48
CA LYS A 153 -17.26 0.66 -2.47
C LYS A 153 -16.77 0.26 -1.09
N ALA A 154 -16.96 -0.99 -0.68
CA ALA A 154 -16.46 -1.53 0.58
C ALA A 154 -14.93 -1.40 0.68
N LEU A 155 -14.23 -1.74 -0.41
CA LEU A 155 -12.78 -1.60 -0.48
C LEU A 155 -12.34 -0.13 -0.34
N ALA A 156 -13.01 0.79 -1.06
CA ALA A 156 -12.71 2.22 -0.97
C ALA A 156 -12.94 2.75 0.46
N ILE A 157 -14.02 2.35 1.12
CA ILE A 157 -14.32 2.73 2.51
C ILE A 157 -13.23 2.22 3.46
N VAL A 158 -12.87 0.95 3.39
CA VAL A 158 -11.81 0.36 4.24
C VAL A 158 -10.47 1.07 4.02
N VAL A 159 -10.12 1.35 2.76
CA VAL A 159 -8.90 2.08 2.43
C VAL A 159 -8.90 3.49 3.02
N MET A 160 -10.02 4.19 3.00
CA MET A 160 -10.14 5.53 3.60
C MET A 160 -10.06 5.49 5.13
N ILE A 161 -10.75 4.53 5.78
CA ILE A 161 -10.76 4.37 7.24
C ILE A 161 -9.35 4.09 7.79
N PHE A 162 -8.55 3.27 7.11
CA PHE A 162 -7.21 2.93 7.58
C PHE A 162 -6.11 3.80 6.97
N GLY A 163 -6.32 4.32 5.76
CA GLY A 163 -5.33 5.13 5.04
C GLY A 163 -5.13 6.50 5.67
N VAL A 164 -6.22 7.20 5.99
CA VAL A 164 -6.14 8.54 6.58
C VAL A 164 -5.46 8.52 7.96
N PRO A 165 -5.87 7.67 8.93
CA PRO A 165 -5.16 7.55 10.19
C PRO A 165 -3.72 7.08 10.05
N GLY A 166 -3.44 6.21 9.07
CA GLY A 166 -2.07 5.75 8.78
C GLY A 166 -1.16 6.89 8.34
N ILE A 167 -1.61 7.75 7.42
CA ILE A 167 -0.85 8.94 7.01
C ILE A 167 -0.68 9.91 8.17
N LEU A 168 -1.75 10.16 8.94
CA LEU A 168 -1.69 11.04 10.12
C LEU A 168 -0.70 10.53 11.16
N ALA A 169 -0.66 9.22 11.42
CA ALA A 169 0.30 8.61 12.32
C ALA A 169 1.75 8.83 11.87
N PHE A 170 2.02 8.74 10.56
CA PHE A 170 3.34 9.05 10.01
C PHE A 170 3.69 10.54 10.14
N VAL A 171 2.73 11.43 9.90
CA VAL A 171 2.92 12.89 10.02
C VAL A 171 3.18 13.28 11.47
N VAL A 172 2.41 12.75 12.43
CA VAL A 172 2.60 12.98 13.87
C VAL A 172 3.91 12.36 14.35
N GLY A 173 4.21 11.12 13.91
CA GLY A 173 5.46 10.44 14.24
C GLY A 173 6.70 11.21 13.77
N ARG A 174 6.60 11.93 12.64
CA ARG A 174 7.69 12.78 12.15
C ARG A 174 8.09 13.86 13.15
N ALA A 175 7.14 14.43 13.90
CA ALA A 175 7.42 15.45 14.90
C ALA A 175 8.33 14.93 16.05
N ALA A 176 8.40 13.63 16.28
CA ALA A 176 9.28 13.01 17.26
C ALA A 176 10.74 12.87 16.78
N PHE A 177 11.01 13.13 15.48
CA PHE A 177 12.36 13.07 14.87
C PHE A 177 12.96 14.48 14.64
N ALA A 178 12.16 15.53 14.83
CA ALA A 178 12.60 16.94 14.75
C ALA A 178 13.05 17.43 16.13
#